data_24708e3b8e4f26bf2d6fb8f169d1c5be
#
_entry.id   24708e3b8e4f26bf2d6fb8f169d1c5be
#
_cell.length_a   1.000
_cell.length_b   1.000
_cell.length_c   1.000
_cell.angle_alpha   90.00
_cell.angle_beta   90.00
_cell.angle_gamma   90.00
#
_symmetry.space_group_name_H-M   'P 1'
#
loop_
_entity.id
_entity.type
_entity.pdbx_description
1 polymer ?
#
loop_
_entity_poly.entity_id
_entity_poly.type
_entity_poly.pdbx_seq_one_letter_code
_entity_poly.pdbx_strand_id
1 'polypeptide(L)'
;MPGAHHARQMDIPYHAMLERKWMHRGMKLHQYLSVVIVSFCVLGCAGHSMNANDDNAEASVTLGGGGRPNAASWSRSAVYGRNGMASTAHPLASQIAIDILKQGGSALDGAIAANAALGLMEPTGNGIGGDMFFIIWDPKTEQLCGYNGSGRAPLGRSLAELKSQIAALRESGAMPDDMIGMPQRGSLPVTVPGTVDGWFAAHERFGKLPMSDVLAPTVRYAREGFPITPVIAYYFERNLAAFKKQEALIEELDNAAAIWFPDGTTPQTGHVFRNPDLANTLELLGEKGRAAFYEGELAEVMDAYFKRIGADMRLEDLAAHEGEWVTPGSVHYHGYDVYELPPNGQGFAALQMLNILKQIDLRDYPRGSAEAFHYMVEAKRLAFEDVARYYADPAFAEIPLEFLLSEVYGTERFALIDPARATPEFGPGEPRLEAEGDTTYLTVADADGMMVSLIQSNYRGMGTGLVPDGLGFMLQNRGELFSLDEGHPNVYAPGKRPFHTIIPAFVMRDGEPFMSFGLMGGAMQPQGHVQVLVNIIDFGMDVQTAGDAARFNHDGGRQPTGVDEDLLGTLLVEPGVPAETVEQLRAMGHRVKVDATGAPFGGYQAIMRLSDGVYVGATEMRKDGTVVAW
;
A
#
# COMPACT_ATOMS: atom_id res chain seq x y z
N MET A 1 49.36 50.86 -6.75
CA MET A 1 49.38 51.86 -5.65
C MET A 1 48.00 52.48 -5.57
N PRO A 2 47.51 52.76 -4.35
CA PRO A 2 47.16 51.87 -3.25
C PRO A 2 45.69 52.08 -2.81
N GLY A 3 45.24 51.26 -1.87
CA GLY A 3 44.15 51.60 -1.00
C GLY A 3 43.44 50.37 -0.41
N ALA A 4 44.06 49.75 0.60
CA ALA A 4 43.40 48.80 1.47
C ALA A 4 42.50 49.48 2.49
N HIS A 5 41.34 48.90 2.81
CA HIS A 5 40.72 49.11 4.10
C HIS A 5 40.11 47.80 4.61
N HIS A 6 40.67 47.36 5.75
CA HIS A 6 40.17 46.31 6.64
C HIS A 6 38.82 46.71 7.24
N ALA A 7 37.93 45.76 7.39
CA ALA A 7 36.92 45.77 8.43
C ALA A 7 36.81 44.41 9.09
N ARG A 8 36.88 44.44 10.41
CA ARG A 8 37.08 43.33 11.37
C ARG A 8 35.83 42.48 11.52
N GLN A 9 36.11 41.17 11.71
CA GLN A 9 35.22 40.23 12.42
C GLN A 9 34.88 40.77 13.82
N MET A 10 33.63 40.63 14.21
CA MET A 10 33.18 40.62 15.61
C MET A 10 32.41 39.31 15.87
N ASP A 11 33.07 38.39 16.58
CA ASP A 11 32.45 37.32 17.32
C ASP A 11 31.73 37.88 18.54
N ILE A 12 30.45 37.46 18.75
CA ILE A 12 29.77 37.67 20.04
C ILE A 12 29.22 36.30 20.48
N PRO A 13 29.64 35.79 21.64
CA PRO A 13 29.11 34.54 22.18
C PRO A 13 27.79 34.81 22.95
N TYR A 14 26.79 34.00 22.67
CA TYR A 14 25.54 33.92 23.40
C TYR A 14 25.67 32.95 24.59
N HIS A 15 26.04 33.47 25.78
CA HIS A 15 25.74 32.85 27.07
C HIS A 15 25.78 33.86 28.21
N ALA A 16 24.78 33.73 29.09
CA ALA A 16 24.70 34.34 30.44
C ALA A 16 24.29 35.82 30.53
N MET A 17 23.02 36.02 30.87
CA MET A 17 22.59 36.97 31.92
C MET A 17 21.07 36.95 32.07
N LEU A 18 20.60 36.41 33.15
CA LEU A 18 19.37 36.81 33.86
C LEU A 18 19.28 36.07 35.20
N GLU A 19 20.14 36.47 36.13
CA GLU A 19 19.84 36.44 37.55
C GLU A 19 20.16 37.84 38.12
N ARG A 20 19.17 38.50 38.66
CA ARG A 20 19.16 39.25 39.94
C ARG A 20 18.18 40.43 39.94
N LYS A 21 17.39 40.36 41.02
CA LYS A 21 16.85 41.44 41.81
C LYS A 21 15.57 42.13 41.34
N TRP A 22 14.53 41.85 42.10
CA TRP A 22 13.84 42.87 42.89
C TRP A 22 13.24 42.24 44.16
N MET A 23 13.83 42.60 45.30
CA MET A 23 13.26 42.44 46.65
C MET A 23 12.79 43.81 47.12
N HIS A 24 11.68 43.77 47.88
CA HIS A 24 11.14 44.79 48.79
C HIS A 24 10.23 45.88 48.20
N ARG A 25 8.97 45.74 48.51
CA ARG A 25 8.24 46.58 49.51
C ARG A 25 6.87 45.99 49.76
N GLY A 26 6.64 45.69 51.07
CA GLY A 26 5.37 45.29 51.62
C GLY A 26 4.53 46.51 51.97
N MET A 27 3.27 46.32 52.12
CA MET A 27 2.39 46.81 53.19
C MET A 27 0.97 46.24 53.03
N LYS A 28 0.54 45.58 53.95
CA LYS A 28 -0.62 45.41 54.82
C LYS A 28 -2.00 45.93 54.41
N LEU A 29 -2.97 45.02 54.63
CA LEU A 29 -4.27 45.16 55.37
C LEU A 29 -5.49 45.65 54.55
N HIS A 30 -6.58 45.01 54.44
CA HIS A 30 -7.70 44.71 55.35
C HIS A 30 -8.82 44.01 54.60
N GLN A 31 -9.35 42.98 55.25
CA GLN A 31 -10.68 42.41 55.30
C GLN A 31 -11.81 43.23 54.65
N TYR A 32 -12.68 42.57 53.91
CA TYR A 32 -14.11 42.55 54.16
C TYR A 32 -14.78 41.26 53.69
N LEU A 33 -15.50 40.70 54.62
CA LEU A 33 -16.43 39.56 54.55
C LEU A 33 -17.70 39.97 53.81
N SER A 34 -18.24 39.18 52.91
CA SER A 34 -19.69 39.12 52.71
C SER A 34 -20.09 37.72 52.19
N VAL A 35 -20.80 37.04 53.02
CA VAL A 35 -21.50 35.77 52.83
C VAL A 35 -22.76 36.06 52.02
N VAL A 36 -23.00 35.26 50.96
CA VAL A 36 -24.36 35.00 50.47
C VAL A 36 -24.50 33.50 50.29
N ILE A 37 -25.30 32.91 51.14
CA ILE A 37 -25.83 31.53 51.11
C ILE A 37 -27.00 31.53 50.13
N VAL A 38 -26.99 30.65 49.12
CA VAL A 38 -28.23 30.12 48.54
C VAL A 38 -28.11 28.63 48.47
N SER A 39 -28.83 27.97 49.38
CA SER A 39 -29.18 26.55 49.33
C SER A 39 -30.19 26.31 48.26
N PHE A 40 -30.02 25.22 47.45
CA PHE A 40 -31.14 24.35 47.10
C PHE A 40 -30.71 22.97 46.59
N CYS A 41 -31.29 22.00 47.24
CA CYS A 41 -31.64 20.62 46.89
C CYS A 41 -30.53 19.61 46.57
N VAL A 42 -30.29 18.82 47.59
CA VAL A 42 -29.83 17.42 47.56
C VAL A 42 -30.89 16.54 46.90
N LEU A 43 -30.50 15.78 45.88
CA LEU A 43 -31.08 14.47 45.58
C LEU A 43 -29.92 13.53 45.28
N GLY A 44 -29.88 12.46 46.07
CA GLY A 44 -28.76 11.54 46.18
C GLY A 44 -28.58 10.65 44.94
N CYS A 45 -27.34 10.38 44.64
CA CYS A 45 -26.91 9.15 44.01
C CYS A 45 -25.79 8.55 44.86
N ALA A 46 -25.96 7.29 45.13
CA ALA A 46 -25.11 6.48 45.99
C ALA A 46 -23.64 6.53 45.56
N GLY A 47 -22.79 6.81 46.54
CA GLY A 47 -21.35 6.72 46.35
C GLY A 47 -20.90 5.28 46.09
N HIS A 48 -20.26 5.07 44.96
CA HIS A 48 -19.28 4.02 44.81
C HIS A 48 -17.91 4.64 45.06
N SER A 49 -17.30 4.26 46.18
CA SER A 49 -15.90 4.54 46.46
C SER A 49 -15.07 3.80 45.39
N MET A 50 -14.55 4.54 44.40
CA MET A 50 -13.43 4.03 43.63
C MET A 50 -12.20 4.01 44.56
N ASN A 51 -11.77 2.82 44.91
CA ASN A 51 -10.42 2.60 45.40
C ASN A 51 -9.45 3.03 44.27
N ALA A 52 -8.74 4.13 44.53
CA ALA A 52 -7.55 4.44 43.77
C ALA A 52 -6.48 3.41 44.17
N ASN A 53 -6.44 2.30 43.44
CA ASN A 53 -5.23 1.51 43.41
C ASN A 53 -4.30 2.19 42.39
N ASP A 54 -3.15 2.60 42.91
CA ASP A 54 -1.97 2.99 42.12
C ASP A 54 -1.53 1.84 41.24
N ASP A 55 -2.05 1.76 40.04
CA ASP A 55 -1.41 1.07 38.92
C ASP A 55 -0.85 2.12 37.94
N ASN A 56 0.22 2.81 38.40
CA ASN A 56 1.19 3.42 37.52
C ASN A 56 2.03 2.32 36.84
N ALA A 57 1.40 1.47 36.06
CA ALA A 57 2.08 0.80 34.98
C ALA A 57 2.32 1.89 33.94
N GLU A 58 3.53 2.41 33.87
CA GLU A 58 4.01 3.15 32.69
C GLU A 58 3.70 2.28 31.49
N ALA A 59 2.67 2.66 30.72
CA ALA A 59 2.36 2.01 29.45
C ALA A 59 3.61 2.18 28.58
N SER A 60 4.37 1.11 28.41
CA SER A 60 5.54 1.10 27.56
C SER A 60 5.08 1.50 26.15
N VAL A 61 5.51 2.67 25.69
CA VAL A 61 5.21 3.15 24.35
C VAL A 61 5.87 2.18 23.37
N THR A 62 5.07 1.34 22.72
CA THR A 62 5.54 0.51 21.61
C THR A 62 5.83 1.40 20.42
N LEU A 63 6.99 1.23 19.80
CA LEU A 63 7.40 1.99 18.62
C LEU A 63 7.21 1.12 17.37
N GLY A 64 6.60 1.70 16.34
CA GLY A 64 6.47 1.13 15.01
C GLY A 64 7.58 1.54 14.05
N GLY A 65 7.35 1.35 12.76
CA GLY A 65 8.27 1.74 11.70
C GLY A 65 8.69 3.21 11.79
N GLY A 66 9.99 3.49 11.63
CA GLY A 66 10.55 4.82 11.78
C GLY A 66 10.57 5.38 13.20
N GLY A 67 10.40 4.54 14.24
CA GLY A 67 10.44 4.94 15.64
C GLY A 67 9.22 5.75 16.11
N ARG A 68 8.10 5.68 15.40
CA ARG A 68 6.86 6.37 15.79
C ARG A 68 6.08 5.57 16.82
N PRO A 69 5.39 6.24 17.78
CA PRO A 69 4.53 5.55 18.75
C PRO A 69 3.40 4.79 18.04
N ASN A 70 3.24 3.51 18.38
CA ASN A 70 2.07 2.73 18.00
C ASN A 70 0.93 2.98 18.98
N ALA A 71 -0.30 2.77 18.51
CA ALA A 71 -1.54 2.78 19.28
C ALA A 71 -1.69 3.98 20.21
N ALA A 72 -2.38 4.97 19.75
CA ALA A 72 -2.84 6.06 20.59
C ALA A 72 -4.33 5.89 20.89
N SER A 73 -4.78 6.34 22.05
CA SER A 73 -6.18 6.55 22.35
C SER A 73 -6.81 7.71 21.56
N TRP A 74 -6.00 8.44 20.79
CA TRP A 74 -6.39 9.60 19.98
C TRP A 74 -6.29 9.26 18.50
N SER A 75 -7.33 9.60 17.72
CA SER A 75 -7.34 9.53 16.26
C SER A 75 -7.23 10.92 15.65
N ARG A 76 -6.81 11.00 14.39
CA ARG A 76 -6.86 12.24 13.61
C ARG A 76 -8.30 12.52 13.17
N SER A 77 -8.64 13.80 12.97
CA SER A 77 -9.87 14.14 12.27
C SER A 77 -9.73 13.81 10.79
N ALA A 78 -10.81 13.34 10.17
CA ALA A 78 -10.90 13.27 8.71
C ALA A 78 -10.79 14.69 8.11
N VAL A 79 -10.28 14.77 6.88
CA VAL A 79 -10.12 16.02 6.15
C VAL A 79 -11.30 16.23 5.22
N TYR A 80 -11.86 17.44 5.20
CA TYR A 80 -13.00 17.81 4.38
C TYR A 80 -12.59 18.78 3.27
N GLY A 81 -13.10 18.59 2.05
CA GLY A 81 -12.86 19.45 0.90
C GLY A 81 -14.01 19.42 -0.09
N ARG A 82 -14.03 20.37 -1.01
CA ARG A 82 -15.15 20.50 -1.96
C ARG A 82 -14.72 20.55 -3.42
N ASN A 83 -13.56 21.17 -3.71
CA ASN A 83 -13.13 21.41 -5.08
C ASN A 83 -12.13 20.35 -5.57
N GLY A 84 -11.61 19.54 -4.64
CA GLY A 84 -10.69 18.44 -4.93
C GLY A 84 -10.04 17.90 -3.66
N MET A 85 -9.58 16.68 -3.73
CA MET A 85 -8.94 16.00 -2.62
C MET A 85 -7.92 14.96 -3.13
N ALA A 86 -6.82 14.82 -2.41
CA ALA A 86 -5.83 13.76 -2.64
C ALA A 86 -5.43 13.11 -1.31
N SER A 87 -5.41 11.79 -1.28
CA SER A 87 -4.93 10.99 -0.16
C SER A 87 -3.85 10.03 -0.66
N THR A 88 -2.62 10.18 -0.16
CA THR A 88 -1.46 9.38 -0.55
C THR A 88 -0.59 9.00 0.63
N ALA A 89 0.33 8.06 0.43
CA ALA A 89 1.27 7.61 1.45
C ALA A 89 2.40 8.63 1.78
N HIS A 90 2.50 9.75 1.03
CA HIS A 90 3.54 10.76 1.25
C HIS A 90 2.97 12.19 1.14
N PRO A 91 3.26 13.13 2.10
CA PRO A 91 2.67 14.46 2.12
C PRO A 91 2.92 15.30 0.85
N LEU A 92 4.14 15.24 0.31
CA LEU A 92 4.48 15.99 -0.90
C LEU A 92 3.73 15.46 -2.13
N ALA A 93 3.47 14.16 -2.22
CA ALA A 93 2.70 13.58 -3.31
C ALA A 93 1.23 14.04 -3.27
N SER A 94 0.61 14.09 -2.10
CA SER A 94 -0.73 14.64 -1.93
C SER A 94 -0.80 16.13 -2.29
N GLN A 95 0.24 16.90 -1.91
CA GLN A 95 0.32 18.31 -2.27
C GLN A 95 0.48 18.51 -3.78
N ILE A 96 1.33 17.72 -4.44
CA ILE A 96 1.52 17.75 -5.89
C ILE A 96 0.20 17.46 -6.61
N ALA A 97 -0.56 16.44 -6.20
CA ALA A 97 -1.88 16.16 -6.79
C ALA A 97 -2.80 17.39 -6.73
N ILE A 98 -2.90 18.02 -5.57
CA ILE A 98 -3.74 19.22 -5.40
C ILE A 98 -3.24 20.41 -6.22
N ASP A 99 -1.93 20.59 -6.35
CA ASP A 99 -1.37 21.65 -7.19
C ASP A 99 -1.69 21.43 -8.68
N ILE A 100 -1.70 20.19 -9.16
CA ILE A 100 -2.15 19.83 -10.51
C ILE A 100 -3.65 20.11 -10.69
N LEU A 101 -4.51 19.75 -9.72
CA LEU A 101 -5.93 20.10 -9.77
C LEU A 101 -6.16 21.60 -9.85
N LYS A 102 -5.42 22.40 -9.07
CA LYS A 102 -5.48 23.88 -9.08
C LYS A 102 -5.02 24.50 -10.40
N GLN A 103 -4.17 23.81 -11.16
CA GLN A 103 -3.76 24.21 -12.50
C GLN A 103 -4.81 23.87 -13.58
N GLY A 104 -5.93 23.24 -13.21
CA GLY A 104 -6.99 22.83 -14.12
C GLY A 104 -6.90 21.37 -14.59
N GLY A 105 -6.01 20.58 -14.01
CA GLY A 105 -5.90 19.15 -14.25
C GLY A 105 -7.13 18.39 -13.76
N SER A 106 -7.34 17.19 -14.33
CA SER A 106 -8.33 16.23 -13.86
C SER A 106 -7.86 15.48 -12.61
N ALA A 107 -8.75 14.76 -11.93
CA ALA A 107 -8.35 13.83 -10.88
C ALA A 107 -7.31 12.82 -11.35
N LEU A 108 -7.37 12.41 -12.63
CA LEU A 108 -6.36 11.52 -13.19
C LEU A 108 -5.00 12.21 -13.37
N ASP A 109 -4.93 13.44 -13.87
CA ASP A 109 -3.67 14.18 -13.96
C ASP A 109 -3.03 14.30 -12.58
N GLY A 110 -3.84 14.62 -11.55
CA GLY A 110 -3.39 14.66 -10.15
C GLY A 110 -2.89 13.29 -9.66
N ALA A 111 -3.58 12.20 -10.02
CA ALA A 111 -3.20 10.85 -9.63
C ALA A 111 -1.87 10.40 -10.29
N ILE A 112 -1.68 10.68 -11.59
CA ILE A 112 -0.41 10.40 -12.29
C ILE A 112 0.74 11.21 -11.67
N ALA A 113 0.54 12.51 -11.43
CA ALA A 113 1.55 13.36 -10.82
C ALA A 113 1.96 12.88 -9.42
N ALA A 114 0.97 12.50 -8.59
CA ALA A 114 1.23 11.93 -7.27
C ALA A 114 1.91 10.56 -7.36
N ASN A 115 1.52 9.71 -8.31
CA ASN A 115 2.12 8.39 -8.50
C ASN A 115 3.59 8.51 -8.96
N ALA A 116 3.90 9.41 -9.89
CA ALA A 116 5.27 9.72 -10.27
C ALA A 116 6.10 10.22 -9.07
N ALA A 117 5.52 11.10 -8.25
CA ALA A 117 6.16 11.59 -7.03
C ALA A 117 6.42 10.49 -6.01
N LEU A 118 5.46 9.56 -5.81
CA LEU A 118 5.64 8.41 -4.94
C LEU A 118 6.74 7.47 -5.44
N GLY A 119 6.90 7.29 -6.76
CA GLY A 119 8.01 6.53 -7.34
C GLY A 119 9.40 7.10 -7.00
N LEU A 120 9.49 8.41 -6.78
CA LEU A 120 10.68 9.09 -6.28
C LEU A 120 10.79 9.06 -4.73
N MET A 121 9.68 9.35 -4.03
CA MET A 121 9.66 9.65 -2.59
C MET A 121 9.41 8.43 -1.71
N GLU A 122 8.78 7.39 -2.24
CA GLU A 122 8.55 6.09 -1.63
C GLU A 122 9.02 4.94 -2.56
N PRO A 123 10.28 4.95 -3.06
CA PRO A 123 10.76 3.93 -4.00
C PRO A 123 10.87 2.55 -3.36
N THR A 124 10.63 2.46 -2.06
CA THR A 124 10.69 1.23 -1.27
C THR A 124 9.53 0.27 -1.53
N GLY A 125 8.51 0.70 -2.27
CA GLY A 125 7.35 -0.14 -2.62
C GLY A 125 6.89 0.02 -4.06
N ASN A 126 7.33 1.07 -4.77
CA ASN A 126 6.82 1.41 -6.09
C ASN A 126 7.82 2.16 -6.98
N GLY A 127 7.43 2.45 -8.23
CA GLY A 127 8.21 3.18 -9.23
C GLY A 127 7.84 2.76 -10.65
N ILE A 128 8.29 3.52 -11.65
CA ILE A 128 7.93 3.27 -13.07
C ILE A 128 8.47 1.94 -13.64
N GLY A 129 9.31 1.25 -12.90
CA GLY A 129 9.74 -0.12 -13.22
C GLY A 129 8.79 -1.20 -12.70
N GLY A 130 7.64 -0.84 -12.14
CA GLY A 130 6.59 -1.71 -11.61
C GLY A 130 5.31 -1.72 -12.44
N ASP A 131 4.25 -2.30 -11.86
CA ASP A 131 2.92 -2.38 -12.45
C ASP A 131 1.92 -1.44 -11.76
N MET A 132 0.87 -1.06 -12.47
CA MET A 132 -0.18 -0.17 -12.00
C MET A 132 -1.57 -0.69 -12.35
N PHE A 133 -2.49 -0.67 -11.37
CA PHE A 133 -3.91 -0.92 -11.56
C PHE A 133 -4.72 0.28 -11.09
N PHE A 134 -5.87 0.53 -11.69
CA PHE A 134 -6.79 1.55 -11.22
C PHE A 134 -8.26 1.24 -11.50
N ILE A 135 -9.13 1.88 -10.70
CA ILE A 135 -10.57 2.04 -10.96
C ILE A 135 -10.86 3.53 -10.99
N ILE A 136 -11.55 3.99 -12.03
CA ILE A 136 -11.94 5.40 -12.20
C ILE A 136 -13.47 5.47 -12.31
N TRP A 137 -14.07 6.34 -11.51
CA TRP A 137 -15.42 6.82 -11.74
C TRP A 137 -15.38 7.99 -12.73
N ASP A 138 -16.03 7.83 -13.86
CA ASP A 138 -16.20 8.89 -14.87
C ASP A 138 -17.58 9.55 -14.72
N PRO A 139 -17.65 10.78 -14.21
CA PRO A 139 -18.94 11.47 -14.01
C PRO A 139 -19.63 11.86 -15.32
N LYS A 140 -18.97 11.80 -16.46
CA LYS A 140 -19.58 12.12 -17.76
C LYS A 140 -20.39 10.96 -18.33
N THR A 141 -19.91 9.74 -18.09
CA THR A 141 -20.57 8.51 -18.55
C THR A 141 -21.34 7.81 -17.44
N GLU A 142 -21.15 8.25 -16.19
CA GLU A 142 -21.70 7.62 -14.97
C GLU A 142 -21.31 6.13 -14.88
N GLN A 143 -20.04 5.82 -15.19
CA GLN A 143 -19.52 4.45 -15.21
C GLN A 143 -18.19 4.33 -14.49
N LEU A 144 -17.96 3.15 -13.92
CA LEU A 144 -16.65 2.71 -13.44
C LEU A 144 -15.88 2.06 -14.59
N CYS A 145 -14.62 2.47 -14.72
CA CYS A 145 -13.66 1.89 -15.66
C CYS A 145 -12.47 1.34 -14.87
N GLY A 146 -12.05 0.12 -15.18
CA GLY A 146 -10.88 -0.49 -14.59
C GLY A 146 -9.73 -0.63 -15.60
N TYR A 147 -8.50 -0.65 -15.12
CA TYR A 147 -7.32 -0.91 -15.93
C TYR A 147 -6.35 -1.86 -15.23
N ASN A 148 -5.90 -2.86 -15.98
CA ASN A 148 -4.90 -3.83 -15.57
C ASN A 148 -3.62 -3.62 -16.37
N GLY A 149 -2.63 -2.96 -15.75
CA GLY A 149 -1.30 -2.73 -16.33
C GLY A 149 -0.26 -3.77 -15.90
N SER A 150 -0.68 -5.01 -15.61
CA SER A 150 0.24 -6.09 -15.24
C SER A 150 1.20 -6.43 -16.36
N GLY A 151 2.49 -6.43 -16.08
CA GLY A 151 3.54 -6.82 -17.02
C GLY A 151 3.59 -8.32 -17.30
N ARG A 152 4.11 -8.66 -18.47
CA ARG A 152 4.22 -10.05 -18.94
C ARG A 152 5.64 -10.59 -18.77
N ALA A 153 5.74 -11.90 -18.63
CA ALA A 153 7.01 -12.63 -18.67
C ALA A 153 7.69 -12.49 -20.04
N PRO A 154 9.05 -12.55 -20.13
CA PRO A 154 9.76 -12.53 -21.38
C PRO A 154 9.25 -13.57 -22.38
N LEU A 155 9.09 -13.17 -23.63
CA LEU A 155 8.61 -14.04 -24.75
C LEU A 155 9.63 -15.11 -25.12
N GLY A 156 10.92 -14.81 -24.97
CA GLY A 156 12.02 -15.67 -25.38
C GLY A 156 12.44 -16.74 -24.37
N ARG A 157 11.82 -16.82 -23.17
CA ARG A 157 12.21 -17.76 -22.13
C ARG A 157 11.11 -18.80 -21.85
N SER A 158 11.41 -20.06 -22.09
CA SER A 158 10.51 -21.18 -21.76
C SER A 158 10.57 -21.56 -20.27
N LEU A 159 9.55 -22.29 -19.77
CA LEU A 159 9.56 -22.85 -18.42
C LEU A 159 10.75 -23.79 -18.18
N ALA A 160 11.14 -24.57 -19.18
CA ALA A 160 12.26 -25.52 -19.07
C ALA A 160 13.61 -24.77 -18.90
N GLU A 161 13.82 -23.69 -19.65
CA GLU A 161 15.00 -22.81 -19.51
C GLU A 161 15.01 -22.13 -18.14
N LEU A 162 13.87 -21.59 -17.70
CA LEU A 162 13.74 -21.00 -16.38
C LEU A 162 14.06 -22.00 -15.26
N LYS A 163 13.52 -23.22 -15.32
CA LYS A 163 13.84 -24.28 -14.35
C LYS A 163 15.33 -24.63 -14.37
N SER A 164 15.98 -24.64 -15.53
CA SER A 164 17.42 -24.89 -15.68
C SER A 164 18.25 -23.75 -15.07
N GLN A 165 17.86 -22.50 -15.27
CA GLN A 165 18.53 -21.33 -14.68
C GLN A 165 18.41 -21.34 -13.14
N ILE A 166 17.23 -21.65 -12.59
CA ILE A 166 17.01 -21.80 -11.15
C ILE A 166 17.86 -22.95 -10.57
N ALA A 167 17.94 -24.08 -11.27
CA ALA A 167 18.79 -25.21 -10.86
C ALA A 167 20.26 -24.80 -10.80
N ALA A 168 20.76 -24.03 -11.76
CA ALA A 168 22.12 -23.51 -11.76
C ALA A 168 22.39 -22.54 -10.58
N LEU A 169 21.41 -21.68 -10.21
CA LEU A 169 21.52 -20.82 -9.02
C LEU A 169 21.60 -21.64 -7.73
N ARG A 170 20.88 -22.76 -7.62
CA ARG A 170 20.94 -23.68 -6.48
C ARG A 170 22.29 -24.41 -6.44
N GLU A 171 22.75 -24.93 -7.56
CA GLU A 171 24.02 -25.64 -7.68
C GLU A 171 25.24 -24.77 -7.33
N SER A 172 25.18 -23.49 -7.69
CA SER A 172 26.20 -22.48 -7.32
C SER A 172 26.12 -22.04 -5.85
N GLY A 173 25.04 -22.34 -5.14
CA GLY A 173 24.76 -21.86 -3.79
C GLY A 173 24.28 -20.41 -3.74
N ALA A 174 23.98 -19.78 -4.87
CA ALA A 174 23.42 -18.42 -4.92
C ALA A 174 21.98 -18.37 -4.41
N MET A 175 21.18 -19.41 -4.69
CA MET A 175 19.80 -19.53 -4.19
C MET A 175 19.78 -20.44 -2.95
N PRO A 176 19.34 -19.91 -1.77
CA PRO A 176 19.20 -20.71 -0.55
C PRO A 176 18.22 -21.88 -0.70
N ASP A 177 18.46 -22.97 0.04
CA ASP A 177 17.65 -24.18 -0.02
C ASP A 177 16.20 -23.97 0.47
N ASP A 178 16.00 -23.03 1.40
CA ASP A 178 14.71 -22.62 1.95
C ASP A 178 13.90 -21.69 1.02
N MET A 179 14.51 -21.16 -0.02
CA MET A 179 13.82 -20.37 -1.05
C MET A 179 13.20 -21.31 -2.09
N ILE A 180 11.90 -21.60 -1.95
CA ILE A 180 11.14 -22.48 -2.85
C ILE A 180 10.55 -21.62 -4.01
N GLY A 181 10.48 -22.21 -5.23
CA GLY A 181 9.89 -21.52 -6.39
C GLY A 181 10.85 -20.59 -7.11
N MET A 182 10.34 -19.43 -7.53
CA MET A 182 11.10 -18.40 -8.23
C MET A 182 12.04 -17.63 -7.27
N PRO A 183 13.21 -17.16 -7.74
CA PRO A 183 14.06 -16.29 -6.93
C PRO A 183 13.39 -14.94 -6.70
N GLN A 184 13.67 -14.33 -5.54
CA GLN A 184 13.08 -13.05 -5.14
C GLN A 184 13.79 -11.83 -5.72
N ARG A 185 15.02 -11.97 -6.17
CA ARG A 185 15.90 -10.89 -6.65
C ARG A 185 16.58 -11.30 -7.96
N GLY A 186 17.24 -10.34 -8.61
CA GLY A 186 17.92 -10.55 -9.87
C GLY A 186 16.95 -10.52 -11.07
N SER A 187 17.43 -10.99 -12.23
CA SER A 187 16.72 -10.84 -13.50
C SER A 187 15.59 -11.84 -13.74
N LEU A 188 15.63 -13.01 -13.09
CA LEU A 188 14.64 -14.07 -13.37
C LEU A 188 13.20 -13.68 -13.05
N PRO A 189 12.90 -12.95 -11.93
CA PRO A 189 11.55 -12.52 -11.62
C PRO A 189 11.12 -11.22 -12.32
N VAL A 190 11.92 -10.64 -13.20
CA VAL A 190 11.54 -9.43 -13.94
C VAL A 190 10.40 -9.75 -14.90
N THR A 191 9.33 -8.93 -14.85
CA THR A 191 8.31 -8.83 -15.89
C THR A 191 8.36 -7.44 -16.51
N VAL A 192 7.78 -7.25 -17.71
CA VAL A 192 7.76 -5.95 -18.35
C VAL A 192 7.11 -4.91 -17.44
N PRO A 193 7.73 -3.74 -17.18
CA PRO A 193 7.10 -2.69 -16.38
C PRO A 193 5.82 -2.15 -17.04
N GLY A 194 4.69 -2.15 -16.32
CA GLY A 194 3.39 -1.74 -16.86
C GLY A 194 2.90 -0.36 -16.44
N THR A 195 3.56 0.30 -15.48
CA THR A 195 3.11 1.60 -14.94
C THR A 195 3.02 2.69 -16.00
N VAL A 196 4.04 2.85 -16.83
CA VAL A 196 4.10 3.92 -17.84
C VAL A 196 2.99 3.73 -18.88
N ASP A 197 2.72 2.51 -19.30
CA ASP A 197 1.61 2.19 -20.20
C ASP A 197 0.27 2.62 -19.62
N GLY A 198 0.01 2.27 -18.34
CA GLY A 198 -1.20 2.67 -17.64
C GLY A 198 -1.35 4.20 -17.50
N TRP A 199 -0.26 4.95 -17.28
CA TRP A 199 -0.32 6.40 -17.26
C TRP A 199 -0.81 6.97 -18.60
N PHE A 200 -0.22 6.54 -19.72
CA PHE A 200 -0.56 7.08 -21.03
C PHE A 200 -1.93 6.61 -21.51
N ALA A 201 -2.30 5.34 -21.27
CA ALA A 201 -3.63 4.82 -21.60
C ALA A 201 -4.75 5.58 -20.87
N ALA A 202 -4.56 5.86 -19.57
CA ALA A 202 -5.52 6.62 -18.78
C ALA A 202 -5.53 8.11 -19.17
N HIS A 203 -4.35 8.71 -19.39
CA HIS A 203 -4.21 10.12 -19.74
C HIS A 203 -4.85 10.45 -21.12
N GLU A 204 -4.72 9.58 -22.11
CA GLU A 204 -5.37 9.74 -23.41
C GLU A 204 -6.91 9.88 -23.27
N ARG A 205 -7.50 9.17 -22.30
CA ARG A 205 -8.95 9.16 -22.10
C ARG A 205 -9.46 10.22 -21.14
N PHE A 206 -8.70 10.53 -20.09
CA PHE A 206 -9.16 11.36 -18.96
C PHE A 206 -8.27 12.55 -18.62
N GLY A 207 -7.09 12.67 -19.22
CA GLY A 207 -6.17 13.78 -18.99
C GLY A 207 -6.70 15.10 -19.53
N LYS A 208 -6.30 16.18 -18.89
CA LYS A 208 -6.60 17.58 -19.27
C LYS A 208 -5.33 18.39 -19.52
N LEU A 209 -4.25 18.14 -18.77
CA LEU A 209 -2.99 18.84 -18.90
C LEU A 209 -2.00 18.04 -19.77
N PRO A 210 -1.02 18.70 -20.43
CA PRO A 210 0.08 17.96 -21.06
C PRO A 210 0.82 17.07 -20.08
N MET A 211 1.24 15.87 -20.49
CA MET A 211 1.97 14.94 -19.62
C MET A 211 3.27 15.58 -19.08
N SER A 212 3.93 16.44 -19.86
CA SER A 212 5.10 17.20 -19.40
C SER A 212 4.79 18.06 -18.17
N ASP A 213 3.61 18.70 -18.11
CA ASP A 213 3.19 19.53 -16.98
C ASP A 213 2.81 18.66 -15.77
N VAL A 214 2.20 17.50 -16.02
CA VAL A 214 1.83 16.52 -15.01
C VAL A 214 3.08 15.95 -14.31
N LEU A 215 4.15 15.66 -15.06
CA LEU A 215 5.39 15.10 -14.52
C LEU A 215 6.38 16.16 -13.99
N ALA A 216 6.26 17.43 -14.39
CA ALA A 216 7.18 18.51 -14.04
C ALA A 216 7.45 18.67 -12.52
N PRO A 217 6.46 18.54 -11.60
CA PRO A 217 6.73 18.63 -10.17
C PRO A 217 7.71 17.55 -9.69
N THR A 218 7.56 16.32 -10.17
CA THR A 218 8.44 15.20 -9.80
C THR A 218 9.84 15.38 -10.40
N VAL A 219 9.94 15.80 -11.66
CA VAL A 219 11.21 16.15 -12.32
C VAL A 219 11.99 17.17 -11.47
N ARG A 220 11.29 18.23 -11.01
CA ARG A 220 11.90 19.24 -10.16
C ARG A 220 12.41 18.66 -8.83
N TYR A 221 11.58 17.90 -8.09
CA TYR A 221 12.00 17.27 -6.83
C TYR A 221 13.14 16.25 -7.02
N ALA A 222 13.16 15.53 -8.13
CA ALA A 222 14.23 14.59 -8.42
C ALA A 222 15.58 15.30 -8.64
N ARG A 223 15.58 16.52 -9.22
CA ARG A 223 16.78 17.35 -9.43
C ARG A 223 17.18 18.17 -8.21
N GLU A 224 16.24 18.87 -7.59
CA GLU A 224 16.50 19.77 -6.48
C GLU A 224 16.61 19.03 -5.15
N GLY A 225 15.88 17.93 -5.01
CA GLY A 225 15.82 17.06 -3.85
C GLY A 225 14.61 17.30 -2.96
N PHE A 226 14.36 16.33 -2.10
CA PHE A 226 13.31 16.35 -1.07
C PHE A 226 13.80 15.69 0.22
N PRO A 227 13.23 16.05 1.40
CA PRO A 227 13.66 15.45 2.66
C PRO A 227 13.11 14.03 2.82
N ILE A 228 13.95 13.08 3.21
CA ILE A 228 13.56 11.71 3.56
C ILE A 228 12.75 11.71 4.84
N THR A 229 11.63 11.01 4.84
CA THR A 229 10.72 10.84 5.98
C THR A 229 11.13 9.64 6.86
N PRO A 230 10.70 9.56 8.14
CA PRO A 230 11.11 8.49 9.06
C PRO A 230 10.76 7.07 8.59
N VAL A 231 9.56 6.88 8.01
CA VAL A 231 9.14 5.54 7.55
C VAL A 231 9.94 5.13 6.32
N ILE A 232 10.22 6.06 5.41
CA ILE A 232 11.03 5.77 4.21
C ILE A 232 12.48 5.44 4.59
N ALA A 233 13.08 6.17 5.54
CA ALA A 233 14.42 5.84 6.06
C ALA A 233 14.46 4.42 6.64
N TYR A 234 13.46 4.03 7.43
CA TYR A 234 13.32 2.68 7.97
C TYR A 234 13.24 1.60 6.87
N TYR A 235 12.43 1.84 5.83
CA TYR A 235 12.32 0.89 4.72
C TYR A 235 13.59 0.82 3.86
N PHE A 236 14.35 1.91 3.69
CA PHE A 236 15.65 1.86 3.04
C PHE A 236 16.63 0.93 3.77
N GLU A 237 16.72 1.03 5.10
CA GLU A 237 17.56 0.14 5.92
C GLU A 237 17.15 -1.33 5.77
N ARG A 238 15.84 -1.60 5.83
CA ARG A 238 15.27 -2.95 5.64
C ARG A 238 15.61 -3.51 4.25
N ASN A 239 15.45 -2.72 3.20
CA ASN A 239 15.73 -3.15 1.84
C ASN A 239 17.21 -3.37 1.58
N LEU A 240 18.10 -2.50 2.09
CA LEU A 240 19.55 -2.71 1.98
C LEU A 240 19.97 -4.02 2.67
N ALA A 241 19.41 -4.30 3.85
CA ALA A 241 19.68 -5.57 4.54
C ALA A 241 19.21 -6.78 3.72
N ALA A 242 18.02 -6.68 3.06
CA ALA A 242 17.51 -7.73 2.19
C ALA A 242 18.38 -7.93 0.93
N PHE A 243 18.84 -6.85 0.29
CA PHE A 243 19.76 -6.94 -0.86
C PHE A 243 21.07 -7.59 -0.48
N LYS A 244 21.68 -7.19 0.64
CA LYS A 244 22.93 -7.82 1.14
C LYS A 244 22.76 -9.32 1.44
N LYS A 245 21.60 -9.72 2.00
CA LYS A 245 21.30 -11.13 2.28
C LYS A 245 21.16 -11.96 0.99
N GLN A 246 20.71 -11.36 -0.09
CA GLN A 246 20.38 -12.02 -1.36
C GLN A 246 21.27 -11.53 -2.52
N GLU A 247 22.41 -10.92 -2.22
CA GLU A 247 23.32 -10.32 -3.20
C GLU A 247 23.76 -11.31 -4.28
N ALA A 248 23.95 -12.58 -3.92
CA ALA A 248 24.33 -13.65 -4.86
C ALA A 248 23.29 -13.93 -5.94
N LEU A 249 22.04 -13.47 -5.79
CA LEU A 249 20.97 -13.59 -6.78
C LEU A 249 20.93 -12.41 -7.75
N ILE A 250 21.63 -11.30 -7.45
CA ILE A 250 21.53 -10.04 -8.19
C ILE A 250 22.76 -9.91 -9.10
N GLU A 251 22.54 -9.89 -10.39
CA GLU A 251 23.61 -9.88 -11.40
C GLU A 251 24.42 -8.57 -11.35
N GLU A 252 23.77 -7.47 -10.93
CA GLU A 252 24.42 -6.17 -10.85
C GLU A 252 23.67 -5.27 -9.85
N LEU A 253 24.32 -4.89 -8.75
CA LEU A 253 23.76 -4.01 -7.72
C LEU A 253 24.35 -2.59 -7.73
N ASP A 254 25.39 -2.35 -8.52
CA ASP A 254 26.17 -1.11 -8.50
C ASP A 254 25.34 0.11 -8.88
N ASN A 255 24.48 0.01 -9.89
CA ASN A 255 23.60 1.10 -10.30
C ASN A 255 22.59 1.47 -9.19
N ALA A 256 21.99 0.46 -8.54
CA ALA A 256 21.09 0.69 -7.41
C ALA A 256 21.82 1.29 -6.21
N ALA A 257 23.03 0.79 -5.91
CA ALA A 257 23.86 1.30 -4.83
C ALA A 257 24.26 2.77 -5.07
N ALA A 258 24.64 3.13 -6.28
CA ALA A 258 25.02 4.50 -6.63
C ALA A 258 23.90 5.53 -6.36
N ILE A 259 22.64 5.12 -6.52
CA ILE A 259 21.47 5.99 -6.33
C ILE A 259 21.00 6.02 -4.88
N TRP A 260 20.75 4.84 -4.28
CA TRP A 260 20.06 4.75 -2.99
C TRP A 260 20.94 4.37 -1.81
N PHE A 261 22.12 3.79 -2.07
CA PHE A 261 22.98 3.23 -1.03
C PHE A 261 24.45 3.63 -1.21
N PRO A 262 24.74 4.92 -1.52
CA PRO A 262 26.11 5.36 -1.74
C PRO A 262 26.99 5.01 -0.52
N ASP A 263 28.20 4.50 -0.79
CA ASP A 263 29.14 4.02 0.24
C ASP A 263 28.56 2.92 1.15
N GLY A 264 27.52 2.18 0.70
CA GLY A 264 26.85 1.12 1.45
C GLY A 264 26.01 1.61 2.63
N THR A 265 25.63 2.90 2.62
CA THR A 265 24.77 3.54 3.65
C THR A 265 23.42 3.93 3.07
N THR A 266 22.43 4.08 3.94
CA THR A 266 21.06 4.49 3.56
C THR A 266 20.83 5.97 3.80
N PRO A 267 19.97 6.62 2.99
CA PRO A 267 19.50 7.97 3.29
C PRO A 267 18.84 8.04 4.67
N GLN A 268 19.22 9.02 5.49
CA GLN A 268 18.69 9.19 6.85
C GLN A 268 17.52 10.18 6.86
N THR A 269 16.65 10.08 7.86
CA THR A 269 15.55 11.03 8.09
C THR A 269 16.04 12.48 8.05
N GLY A 270 15.35 13.31 7.24
CA GLY A 270 15.65 14.72 7.07
C GLY A 270 16.78 15.02 6.07
N HIS A 271 17.51 14.02 5.58
CA HIS A 271 18.49 14.23 4.50
C HIS A 271 17.78 14.56 3.19
N VAL A 272 18.37 15.44 2.39
CA VAL A 272 17.87 15.80 1.06
C VAL A 272 18.34 14.76 0.05
N PHE A 273 17.42 13.96 -0.44
CA PHE A 273 17.65 12.94 -1.47
C PHE A 273 17.39 13.50 -2.87
N ARG A 274 18.18 13.08 -3.85
CA ARG A 274 18.08 13.45 -5.27
C ARG A 274 18.23 12.22 -6.15
N ASN A 275 17.57 12.26 -7.31
CA ASN A 275 17.71 11.23 -8.34
C ASN A 275 17.65 11.89 -9.73
N PRO A 276 18.77 12.47 -10.19
CA PRO A 276 18.81 13.18 -11.48
C PRO A 276 18.55 12.27 -12.68
N ASP A 277 18.88 10.98 -12.59
CA ASP A 277 18.62 10.01 -13.66
C ASP A 277 17.13 9.78 -13.84
N LEU A 278 16.38 9.62 -12.75
CA LEU A 278 14.91 9.53 -12.81
C LEU A 278 14.30 10.84 -13.34
N ALA A 279 14.87 11.99 -12.99
CA ALA A 279 14.41 13.27 -13.54
C ALA A 279 14.52 13.31 -15.07
N ASN A 280 15.65 12.88 -15.62
CA ASN A 280 15.88 12.83 -17.06
C ASN A 280 14.92 11.84 -17.75
N THR A 281 14.68 10.68 -17.14
CA THR A 281 13.73 9.68 -17.62
C THR A 281 12.30 10.24 -17.66
N LEU A 282 11.84 10.90 -16.60
CA LEU A 282 10.49 11.47 -16.53
C LEU A 282 10.31 12.66 -17.48
N GLU A 283 11.34 13.49 -17.67
CA GLU A 283 11.33 14.59 -18.62
C GLU A 283 11.19 14.06 -20.05
N LEU A 284 11.96 13.04 -20.43
CA LEU A 284 11.87 12.38 -21.72
C LEU A 284 10.48 11.75 -21.96
N LEU A 285 9.90 11.12 -20.95
CA LEU A 285 8.52 10.59 -21.00
C LEU A 285 7.49 11.70 -21.21
N GLY A 286 7.63 12.84 -20.53
CA GLY A 286 6.78 14.00 -20.72
C GLY A 286 6.85 14.60 -22.12
N GLU A 287 8.02 14.55 -22.74
CA GLU A 287 8.27 15.10 -24.09
C GLU A 287 7.89 14.14 -25.23
N LYS A 288 8.22 12.85 -25.10
CA LYS A 288 8.12 11.87 -26.19
C LYS A 288 7.03 10.81 -26.01
N GLY A 289 6.40 10.77 -24.85
CA GLY A 289 5.28 9.89 -24.58
C GLY A 289 5.67 8.41 -24.35
N ARG A 290 4.66 7.55 -24.38
CA ARG A 290 4.75 6.10 -24.13
C ARG A 290 5.81 5.41 -24.99
N ALA A 291 5.90 5.76 -26.26
CA ALA A 291 6.82 5.13 -27.19
C ALA A 291 8.29 5.23 -26.77
N ALA A 292 8.69 6.29 -26.06
CA ALA A 292 10.06 6.42 -25.54
C ALA A 292 10.43 5.28 -24.58
N PHE A 293 9.44 4.77 -23.79
CA PHE A 293 9.66 3.74 -22.78
C PHE A 293 9.65 2.32 -23.35
N TYR A 294 8.81 2.05 -24.34
CA TYR A 294 8.58 0.68 -24.82
C TYR A 294 9.22 0.38 -26.19
N GLU A 295 9.52 1.40 -26.98
CA GLU A 295 9.98 1.25 -28.37
C GLU A 295 11.19 2.14 -28.71
N GLY A 296 11.39 3.23 -27.95
CA GLY A 296 12.43 4.25 -28.21
C GLY A 296 13.61 4.17 -27.25
N GLU A 297 14.17 5.35 -26.96
CA GLU A 297 15.48 5.50 -26.31
C GLU A 297 15.58 4.78 -24.95
N LEU A 298 14.52 4.81 -24.14
CA LEU A 298 14.52 4.15 -22.82
C LEU A 298 14.48 2.63 -22.98
N ALA A 299 13.71 2.13 -23.95
CA ALA A 299 13.65 0.70 -24.27
C ALA A 299 15.00 0.18 -24.80
N GLU A 300 15.67 0.95 -25.65
CA GLU A 300 17.02 0.61 -26.15
C GLU A 300 18.05 0.51 -25.02
N VAL A 301 18.00 1.43 -24.06
CA VAL A 301 18.87 1.38 -22.86
C VAL A 301 18.56 0.16 -22.01
N MET A 302 17.28 -0.15 -21.77
CA MET A 302 16.87 -1.35 -21.02
C MET A 302 17.32 -2.64 -21.72
N ASP A 303 17.14 -2.76 -23.02
CA ASP A 303 17.56 -3.93 -23.80
C ASP A 303 19.09 -4.11 -23.77
N ALA A 304 19.85 -3.02 -23.93
CA ALA A 304 21.30 -3.06 -23.81
C ALA A 304 21.76 -3.48 -22.41
N TYR A 305 21.10 -2.97 -21.37
CA TYR A 305 21.34 -3.34 -19.99
C TYR A 305 21.06 -4.84 -19.75
N PHE A 306 19.89 -5.34 -20.16
CA PHE A 306 19.54 -6.76 -20.01
C PHE A 306 20.53 -7.68 -20.73
N LYS A 307 20.96 -7.32 -21.95
CA LYS A 307 21.99 -8.05 -22.69
C LYS A 307 23.32 -8.04 -21.94
N ARG A 308 23.72 -6.91 -21.33
CA ARG A 308 24.96 -6.76 -20.58
C ARG A 308 25.01 -7.65 -19.33
N ILE A 309 23.90 -7.75 -18.59
CA ILE A 309 23.82 -8.57 -17.38
C ILE A 309 23.45 -10.03 -17.66
N GLY A 310 23.19 -10.41 -18.92
CA GLY A 310 22.81 -11.78 -19.31
C GLY A 310 21.38 -12.16 -18.99
N ALA A 311 20.48 -11.18 -18.78
CA ALA A 311 19.06 -11.41 -18.56
C ALA A 311 18.31 -11.75 -19.87
N ASP A 312 17.08 -12.24 -19.75
CA ASP A 312 16.28 -12.73 -20.89
C ASP A 312 15.33 -11.69 -21.49
N MET A 313 15.01 -10.61 -20.78
CA MET A 313 14.17 -9.52 -21.30
C MET A 313 14.81 -8.84 -22.52
N ARG A 314 14.03 -8.54 -23.55
CA ARG A 314 14.48 -7.95 -24.81
C ARG A 314 13.59 -6.78 -25.23
N LEU A 315 14.04 -6.03 -26.24
CA LEU A 315 13.30 -4.92 -26.84
C LEU A 315 11.90 -5.35 -27.32
N GLU A 316 11.80 -6.55 -27.90
CA GLU A 316 10.54 -7.12 -28.39
C GLU A 316 9.53 -7.35 -27.26
N ASP A 317 9.99 -7.72 -26.07
CA ASP A 317 9.15 -7.89 -24.88
C ASP A 317 8.55 -6.55 -24.44
N LEU A 318 9.38 -5.50 -24.44
CA LEU A 318 8.96 -4.15 -24.10
C LEU A 318 7.96 -3.62 -25.14
N ALA A 319 8.28 -3.73 -26.43
CA ALA A 319 7.45 -3.26 -27.53
C ALA A 319 6.08 -3.97 -27.61
N ALA A 320 6.03 -5.24 -27.21
CA ALA A 320 4.80 -6.03 -27.18
C ALA A 320 3.90 -5.75 -25.96
N HIS A 321 4.35 -4.91 -25.02
CA HIS A 321 3.56 -4.66 -23.80
C HIS A 321 2.36 -3.77 -24.12
N GLU A 322 1.20 -4.23 -23.66
CA GLU A 322 -0.07 -3.50 -23.66
C GLU A 322 -0.87 -3.94 -22.44
N GLY A 323 -1.30 -2.98 -21.64
CA GLY A 323 -2.24 -3.22 -20.53
C GLY A 323 -3.66 -3.37 -21.06
N GLU A 324 -4.62 -3.53 -20.16
CA GLU A 324 -5.97 -3.94 -20.54
C GLU A 324 -7.03 -3.14 -19.77
N TRP A 325 -7.97 -2.54 -20.52
CA TRP A 325 -9.20 -2.01 -19.94
C TRP A 325 -10.10 -3.16 -19.54
N VAL A 326 -10.50 -3.19 -18.26
CA VAL A 326 -11.33 -4.25 -17.68
C VAL A 326 -12.57 -3.68 -17.02
N THR A 327 -13.65 -4.45 -16.98
CA THR A 327 -14.85 -4.09 -16.22
C THR A 327 -14.66 -4.56 -14.78
N PRO A 328 -14.71 -3.67 -13.77
CA PRO A 328 -14.68 -4.07 -12.38
C PRO A 328 -15.87 -4.99 -12.03
N GLY A 329 -15.62 -6.07 -11.29
CA GLY A 329 -16.69 -6.89 -10.74
C GLY A 329 -17.15 -6.37 -9.39
N SER A 330 -18.39 -6.73 -8.97
CA SER A 330 -18.93 -6.25 -7.71
C SER A 330 -19.71 -7.30 -6.93
N VAL A 331 -19.84 -7.05 -5.62
CA VAL A 331 -20.79 -7.73 -4.75
C VAL A 331 -21.58 -6.70 -3.94
N HIS A 332 -22.85 -7.02 -3.67
CA HIS A 332 -23.68 -6.22 -2.79
C HIS A 332 -23.48 -6.63 -1.33
N TYR A 333 -23.10 -5.68 -0.48
CA TYR A 333 -22.85 -5.88 0.95
C TYR A 333 -23.56 -4.81 1.78
N HIS A 334 -24.62 -5.17 2.51
CA HIS A 334 -25.38 -4.34 3.46
C HIS A 334 -25.75 -2.93 2.93
N GLY A 335 -26.23 -2.85 1.66
CA GLY A 335 -26.66 -1.58 1.04
C GLY A 335 -25.59 -0.85 0.24
N TYR A 336 -24.43 -1.46 0.04
CA TYR A 336 -23.32 -0.93 -0.74
C TYR A 336 -22.90 -1.93 -1.81
N ASP A 337 -22.52 -1.44 -2.99
CA ASP A 337 -21.91 -2.24 -4.05
C ASP A 337 -20.39 -2.02 -4.03
N VAL A 338 -19.65 -3.05 -3.70
CA VAL A 338 -18.19 -3.02 -3.59
C VAL A 338 -17.58 -3.57 -4.87
N TYR A 339 -16.70 -2.80 -5.49
CA TYR A 339 -16.06 -3.09 -6.78
C TYR A 339 -14.57 -3.33 -6.62
N GLU A 340 -14.09 -4.36 -7.31
CA GLU A 340 -12.69 -4.75 -7.42
C GLU A 340 -12.35 -5.15 -8.86
N LEU A 341 -11.05 -5.23 -9.20
CA LEU A 341 -10.63 -5.73 -10.51
C LEU A 341 -10.58 -7.27 -10.55
N PRO A 342 -10.91 -7.86 -11.73
CA PRO A 342 -10.83 -9.31 -11.92
C PRO A 342 -9.38 -9.82 -11.92
N PRO A 343 -9.15 -11.15 -11.83
CA PRO A 343 -7.83 -11.75 -12.04
C PRO A 343 -7.17 -11.33 -13.38
N ASN A 344 -5.87 -11.31 -13.47
CA ASN A 344 -4.81 -11.98 -12.65
C ASN A 344 -4.60 -11.37 -11.23
N GLY A 345 -5.24 -10.25 -10.87
CA GLY A 345 -5.21 -9.65 -9.54
C GLY A 345 -6.06 -10.41 -8.51
N GLN A 346 -5.86 -10.09 -7.23
CA GLN A 346 -6.57 -10.75 -6.11
C GLN A 346 -7.81 -9.98 -5.62
N GLY A 347 -8.31 -8.97 -6.35
CA GLY A 347 -9.42 -8.12 -5.90
C GLY A 347 -10.69 -8.92 -5.55
N PHE A 348 -11.01 -9.90 -6.37
CA PHE A 348 -12.18 -10.75 -6.15
C PHE A 348 -12.12 -11.58 -4.86
N ALA A 349 -10.94 -11.76 -4.24
CA ALA A 349 -10.85 -12.38 -2.92
C ALA A 349 -11.55 -11.53 -1.85
N ALA A 350 -11.43 -10.19 -1.90
CA ALA A 350 -12.17 -9.30 -1.01
C ALA A 350 -13.69 -9.43 -1.23
N LEU A 351 -14.13 -9.51 -2.49
CA LEU A 351 -15.54 -9.71 -2.84
C LEU A 351 -16.07 -11.08 -2.34
N GLN A 352 -15.28 -12.16 -2.47
CA GLN A 352 -15.62 -13.48 -1.92
C GLN A 352 -15.74 -13.43 -0.40
N MET A 353 -14.79 -12.78 0.30
CA MET A 353 -14.86 -12.61 1.76
C MET A 353 -16.15 -11.89 2.18
N LEU A 354 -16.55 -10.82 1.48
CA LEU A 354 -17.79 -10.10 1.75
C LEU A 354 -19.03 -10.97 1.50
N ASN A 355 -19.05 -11.79 0.42
CA ASN A 355 -20.12 -12.74 0.15
C ASN A 355 -20.27 -13.84 1.21
N ILE A 356 -19.15 -14.26 1.82
CA ILE A 356 -19.15 -15.18 2.96
C ILE A 356 -19.69 -14.46 4.19
N LEU A 357 -19.18 -13.26 4.50
CA LEU A 357 -19.52 -12.51 5.72
C LEU A 357 -20.96 -11.98 5.73
N LYS A 358 -21.59 -11.73 4.60
CA LYS A 358 -23.01 -11.30 4.57
C LYS A 358 -24.00 -12.35 5.05
N GLN A 359 -23.56 -13.59 5.29
CA GLN A 359 -24.38 -14.67 5.86
C GLN A 359 -24.55 -14.52 7.39
N ILE A 360 -23.83 -13.61 8.03
CA ILE A 360 -23.90 -13.31 9.46
C ILE A 360 -23.98 -11.80 9.66
N ASP A 361 -24.69 -11.38 10.70
CA ASP A 361 -24.70 -9.98 11.11
C ASP A 361 -23.57 -9.73 12.12
N LEU A 362 -22.45 -9.14 11.65
CA LEU A 362 -21.31 -8.83 12.51
C LEU A 362 -21.64 -7.79 13.60
N ARG A 363 -22.74 -7.04 13.47
CA ARG A 363 -23.24 -6.09 14.48
C ARG A 363 -23.76 -6.78 15.76
N ASP A 364 -24.06 -8.09 15.69
CA ASP A 364 -24.41 -8.89 16.86
C ASP A 364 -23.23 -9.13 17.80
N TYR A 365 -22.01 -8.82 17.37
CA TYR A 365 -20.77 -8.97 18.13
C TYR A 365 -20.15 -7.60 18.43
N PRO A 366 -19.55 -7.41 19.62
CA PRO A 366 -18.79 -6.19 19.88
C PRO A 366 -17.66 -6.03 18.86
N ARG A 367 -17.47 -4.80 18.36
CA ARG A 367 -16.33 -4.51 17.47
C ARG A 367 -15.01 -4.90 18.16
N GLY A 368 -14.16 -5.65 17.47
CA GLY A 368 -12.87 -6.11 18.01
C GLY A 368 -12.99 -7.29 18.96
N SER A 369 -14.17 -7.93 19.06
CA SER A 369 -14.33 -9.21 19.76
C SER A 369 -13.63 -10.35 19.03
N ALA A 370 -13.37 -11.43 19.73
CA ALA A 370 -12.74 -12.62 19.16
C ALA A 370 -13.64 -13.26 18.11
N GLU A 371 -14.95 -13.24 18.30
CA GLU A 371 -15.95 -13.79 17.37
C GLU A 371 -15.94 -13.02 16.04
N ALA A 372 -15.98 -11.68 16.09
CA ALA A 372 -15.95 -10.86 14.87
C ALA A 372 -14.63 -11.07 14.09
N PHE A 373 -13.48 -11.12 14.78
CA PHE A 373 -12.19 -11.41 14.12
C PHE A 373 -12.15 -12.84 13.60
N HIS A 374 -12.64 -13.81 14.33
CA HIS A 374 -12.70 -15.21 13.91
C HIS A 374 -13.44 -15.37 12.58
N TYR A 375 -14.66 -14.82 12.43
CA TYR A 375 -15.41 -14.90 11.18
C TYR A 375 -14.67 -14.23 10.01
N MET A 376 -14.07 -13.07 10.21
CA MET A 376 -13.30 -12.39 9.16
C MET A 376 -12.05 -13.20 8.77
N VAL A 377 -11.36 -13.81 9.73
CA VAL A 377 -10.18 -14.66 9.47
C VAL A 377 -10.56 -15.92 8.72
N GLU A 378 -11.63 -16.62 9.16
CA GLU A 378 -12.07 -17.84 8.48
C GLU A 378 -12.60 -17.54 7.06
N ALA A 379 -13.31 -16.41 6.86
CA ALA A 379 -13.71 -15.94 5.53
C ALA A 379 -12.49 -15.67 4.63
N LYS A 380 -11.42 -15.05 5.17
CA LYS A 380 -10.14 -14.88 4.45
C LYS A 380 -9.57 -16.23 4.05
N ARG A 381 -9.44 -17.14 4.99
CA ARG A 381 -8.85 -18.45 4.73
C ARG A 381 -9.59 -19.21 3.63
N LEU A 382 -10.94 -19.15 3.63
CA LEU A 382 -11.77 -19.75 2.61
C LEU A 382 -11.58 -19.08 1.23
N ALA A 383 -11.58 -17.76 1.15
CA ALA A 383 -11.40 -17.04 -0.12
C ALA A 383 -9.99 -17.26 -0.71
N PHE A 384 -8.98 -17.33 0.14
CA PHE A 384 -7.59 -17.51 -0.31
C PHE A 384 -7.31 -18.95 -0.79
N GLU A 385 -8.06 -19.92 -0.35
CA GLU A 385 -8.06 -21.25 -0.95
C GLU A 385 -8.45 -21.19 -2.45
N ASP A 386 -9.41 -20.34 -2.81
CA ASP A 386 -9.83 -20.14 -4.20
C ASP A 386 -8.85 -19.30 -5.00
N VAL A 387 -8.26 -18.25 -4.38
CA VAL A 387 -7.22 -17.41 -5.00
C VAL A 387 -6.12 -18.30 -5.57
N ALA A 388 -5.66 -19.20 -4.77
CA ALA A 388 -4.54 -20.03 -5.16
C ALA A 388 -4.90 -21.09 -6.19
N ARG A 389 -6.10 -21.60 -6.17
CA ARG A 389 -6.55 -22.61 -7.14
C ARG A 389 -6.85 -22.04 -8.52
N TYR A 390 -7.40 -20.83 -8.57
CA TYR A 390 -8.04 -20.33 -9.77
C TYR A 390 -7.42 -19.05 -10.32
N TYR A 391 -6.76 -18.20 -9.48
CA TYR A 391 -6.34 -16.88 -9.91
C TYR A 391 -5.04 -16.93 -10.71
N ALA A 392 -5.18 -16.61 -11.99
CA ALA A 392 -4.11 -16.62 -12.97
C ALA A 392 -4.44 -15.62 -14.08
N ASP A 393 -3.59 -15.53 -15.10
CA ASP A 393 -3.88 -14.78 -16.32
C ASP A 393 -5.05 -15.42 -17.08
N PRO A 394 -6.20 -14.72 -17.27
CA PRO A 394 -7.37 -15.28 -17.95
C PRO A 394 -7.11 -15.66 -19.41
N ALA A 395 -6.05 -15.13 -20.04
CA ALA A 395 -5.65 -15.54 -21.38
C ALA A 395 -5.02 -16.94 -21.42
N PHE A 396 -4.64 -17.50 -20.28
CA PHE A 396 -3.94 -18.79 -20.16
C PHE A 396 -4.68 -19.81 -19.29
N ALA A 397 -5.70 -19.38 -18.53
CA ALA A 397 -6.45 -20.26 -17.63
C ALA A 397 -7.93 -19.90 -17.60
N GLU A 398 -8.79 -20.90 -17.50
CA GLU A 398 -10.23 -20.68 -17.29
C GLU A 398 -10.50 -20.46 -15.80
N ILE A 399 -11.10 -19.32 -15.45
CA ILE A 399 -11.40 -18.93 -14.07
C ILE A 399 -12.93 -18.82 -13.93
N PRO A 400 -13.57 -19.60 -13.03
CA PRO A 400 -15.02 -19.62 -12.89
C PRO A 400 -15.55 -18.40 -12.08
N LEU A 401 -15.31 -17.18 -12.57
CA LEU A 401 -15.56 -15.93 -11.83
C LEU A 401 -17.01 -15.75 -11.38
N GLU A 402 -17.98 -16.02 -12.25
CA GLU A 402 -19.41 -15.91 -11.91
C GLU A 402 -19.80 -16.84 -10.76
N PHE A 403 -19.24 -18.06 -10.74
CA PHE A 403 -19.48 -19.02 -9.67
C PHE A 403 -18.83 -18.56 -8.36
N LEU A 404 -17.56 -18.15 -8.39
CA LEU A 404 -16.80 -17.71 -7.21
C LEU A 404 -17.44 -16.48 -6.53
N LEU A 405 -18.08 -15.60 -7.29
CA LEU A 405 -18.78 -14.41 -6.76
C LEU A 405 -20.27 -14.65 -6.51
N SER A 406 -20.80 -15.86 -6.74
CA SER A 406 -22.22 -16.14 -6.51
C SER A 406 -22.56 -16.17 -5.02
N GLU A 407 -23.78 -15.75 -4.68
CA GLU A 407 -24.31 -15.83 -3.31
C GLU A 407 -24.44 -17.28 -2.82
N VAL A 408 -24.76 -18.19 -3.73
CA VAL A 408 -24.85 -19.62 -3.42
C VAL A 408 -23.49 -20.12 -2.94
N TYR A 409 -22.43 -19.82 -3.67
CA TYR A 409 -21.09 -20.20 -3.29
C TYR A 409 -20.65 -19.57 -1.95
N GLY A 410 -20.92 -18.27 -1.76
CA GLY A 410 -20.65 -17.61 -0.48
C GLY A 410 -21.35 -18.29 0.71
N THR A 411 -22.60 -18.73 0.53
CA THR A 411 -23.34 -19.49 1.54
C THR A 411 -22.73 -20.86 1.80
N GLU A 412 -22.35 -21.60 0.76
CA GLU A 412 -21.69 -22.89 0.88
C GLU A 412 -20.35 -22.79 1.63
N ARG A 413 -19.56 -21.74 1.33
CA ARG A 413 -18.29 -21.49 2.01
C ARG A 413 -18.49 -21.08 3.46
N PHE A 414 -19.46 -20.21 3.77
CA PHE A 414 -19.80 -19.83 5.13
C PHE A 414 -20.16 -21.04 6.00
N ALA A 415 -20.91 -22.00 5.46
CA ALA A 415 -21.31 -23.23 6.18
C ALA A 415 -20.13 -24.10 6.65
N LEU A 416 -18.91 -23.86 6.17
CA LEU A 416 -17.69 -24.54 6.60
C LEU A 416 -17.05 -23.94 7.84
N ILE A 417 -17.46 -22.73 8.25
CA ILE A 417 -16.92 -22.04 9.43
C ILE A 417 -17.51 -22.65 10.71
N ASP A 418 -16.65 -23.18 11.58
CA ASP A 418 -17.05 -23.57 12.94
C ASP A 418 -17.04 -22.33 13.84
N PRO A 419 -18.18 -21.84 14.35
CA PRO A 419 -18.24 -20.58 15.10
C PRO A 419 -17.47 -20.60 16.43
N ALA A 420 -17.05 -21.78 16.89
CA ALA A 420 -16.41 -21.94 18.20
C ALA A 420 -14.89 -22.13 18.11
N ARG A 421 -14.34 -22.43 16.94
CA ARG A 421 -12.90 -22.72 16.80
C ARG A 421 -12.40 -22.57 15.37
N ALA A 422 -11.12 -22.24 15.26
CA ALA A 422 -10.40 -22.22 14.00
C ALA A 422 -10.40 -23.58 13.35
N THR A 423 -10.78 -23.65 12.09
CA THR A 423 -10.74 -24.88 11.30
C THR A 423 -9.26 -25.23 11.01
N PRO A 424 -8.77 -26.42 11.36
CA PRO A 424 -7.36 -26.76 11.19
C PRO A 424 -6.89 -26.61 9.74
N GLU A 425 -7.73 -27.04 8.79
CA GLU A 425 -7.47 -26.97 7.36
C GLU A 425 -8.81 -26.78 6.64
N PHE A 426 -8.87 -25.79 5.75
CA PHE A 426 -9.89 -25.76 4.73
C PHE A 426 -9.40 -26.48 3.49
N GLY A 427 -10.28 -27.26 2.84
CA GLY A 427 -10.04 -27.59 1.46
C GLY A 427 -10.43 -26.39 0.61
N PRO A 428 -9.86 -26.31 -0.61
CA PRO A 428 -10.43 -25.41 -1.57
C PRO A 428 -11.83 -25.90 -1.85
N GLY A 429 -12.49 -25.05 -2.39
CA GLY A 429 -12.71 -25.16 -3.72
C GLY A 429 -11.65 -25.81 -4.54
N GLU A 430 -10.53 -25.97 -4.27
CA GLU A 430 -9.18 -26.39 -3.88
C GLU A 430 -8.08 -25.42 -4.33
N PRO A 431 -7.00 -25.27 -3.69
CA PRO A 431 -6.25 -24.32 -3.00
C PRO A 431 -4.96 -23.73 -3.50
N ARG A 432 -4.35 -22.86 -2.81
CA ARG A 432 -2.98 -22.57 -2.32
C ARG A 432 -2.44 -21.17 -2.58
N LEU A 433 -1.86 -20.50 -1.60
CA LEU A 433 -1.35 -19.58 -1.12
C LEU A 433 -0.41 -18.65 -0.79
N GLU A 434 0.44 -17.99 -0.38
CA GLU A 434 0.87 -16.65 0.07
C GLU A 434 1.96 -15.92 -0.69
N ALA A 435 1.96 -14.58 -0.59
CA ALA A 435 3.10 -13.74 -0.94
C ALA A 435 3.08 -12.44 -0.11
N GLU A 436 4.17 -12.12 0.59
CA GLU A 436 4.43 -10.79 1.13
C GLU A 436 4.88 -9.85 0.01
N GLY A 437 4.22 -8.69 -0.16
CA GLY A 437 4.60 -7.67 -1.11
C GLY A 437 4.54 -6.28 -0.50
N ASP A 438 5.35 -5.35 -0.99
CA ASP A 438 5.27 -3.94 -0.66
C ASP A 438 4.67 -3.17 -1.85
N THR A 439 3.95 -2.06 -1.57
CA THR A 439 3.05 -1.44 -2.54
C THR A 439 2.82 0.01 -2.15
N THR A 440 2.38 0.86 -3.09
CA THR A 440 1.81 2.16 -2.76
C THR A 440 0.40 2.31 -3.32
N TYR A 441 -0.51 2.85 -2.52
CA TYR A 441 -1.88 3.20 -2.91
C TYR A 441 -2.13 4.70 -2.77
N LEU A 442 -2.90 5.26 -3.71
CA LEU A 442 -3.35 6.64 -3.67
C LEU A 442 -4.78 6.79 -4.23
N THR A 443 -5.46 7.86 -3.81
CA THR A 443 -6.74 8.26 -4.40
C THR A 443 -6.83 9.77 -4.55
N VAL A 444 -7.45 10.22 -5.65
CA VAL A 444 -7.65 11.63 -5.99
C VAL A 444 -9.07 11.84 -6.49
N ALA A 445 -9.70 12.94 -6.08
CA ALA A 445 -11.01 13.37 -6.58
C ALA A 445 -10.96 14.85 -6.99
N ASP A 446 -11.71 15.23 -8.04
CA ASP A 446 -11.76 16.62 -8.54
C ASP A 446 -13.15 17.25 -8.39
N ALA A 447 -13.24 18.54 -8.74
CA ALA A 447 -14.47 19.32 -8.65
C ALA A 447 -15.57 18.86 -9.63
N ASP A 448 -15.19 18.18 -10.72
CA ASP A 448 -16.13 17.65 -11.71
C ASP A 448 -16.78 16.33 -11.25
N GLY A 449 -16.30 15.76 -10.15
CA GLY A 449 -16.81 14.53 -9.54
C GLY A 449 -16.09 13.25 -10.00
N MET A 450 -15.01 13.36 -10.77
CA MET A 450 -14.14 12.22 -11.08
C MET A 450 -13.43 11.74 -9.82
N MET A 451 -13.41 10.44 -9.60
CA MET A 451 -12.68 9.80 -8.50
C MET A 451 -11.79 8.69 -9.03
N VAL A 452 -10.52 8.73 -8.66
CA VAL A 452 -9.48 7.78 -9.09
C VAL A 452 -8.98 6.98 -7.89
N SER A 453 -9.11 5.67 -7.95
CA SER A 453 -8.51 4.69 -7.04
C SER A 453 -7.34 4.03 -7.78
N LEU A 454 -6.09 4.29 -7.35
CA LEU A 454 -4.89 3.87 -8.06
C LEU A 454 -3.91 3.18 -7.12
N ILE A 455 -3.38 2.05 -7.56
CA ILE A 455 -2.38 1.27 -6.84
C ILE A 455 -1.21 0.91 -7.75
N GLN A 456 -0.01 0.98 -7.21
CA GLN A 456 1.23 0.72 -7.95
C GLN A 456 2.24 -0.05 -7.09
N SER A 457 3.03 -0.93 -7.70
CA SER A 457 3.97 -1.75 -6.96
C SER A 457 5.11 -2.29 -7.82
N ASN A 458 6.30 -2.35 -7.22
CA ASN A 458 7.41 -3.17 -7.69
C ASN A 458 7.38 -4.59 -7.10
N TYR A 459 6.36 -4.93 -6.33
CA TYR A 459 6.06 -6.13 -5.57
C TYR A 459 6.86 -6.20 -4.25
N ARG A 460 8.01 -6.85 -4.18
CA ARG A 460 8.72 -7.07 -2.91
C ARG A 460 9.76 -5.99 -2.65
N GLY A 461 9.51 -5.14 -1.67
CA GLY A 461 10.41 -4.04 -1.32
C GLY A 461 10.74 -3.14 -2.53
N MET A 462 12.01 -2.82 -2.72
CA MET A 462 12.48 -2.03 -3.87
C MET A 462 12.56 -2.83 -5.18
N GLY A 463 11.93 -4.00 -5.31
CA GLY A 463 11.99 -4.84 -6.51
C GLY A 463 13.25 -5.69 -6.59
N THR A 464 13.78 -5.89 -7.78
CA THR A 464 14.83 -6.89 -8.09
C THR A 464 16.24 -6.57 -7.58
N GLY A 465 16.55 -5.32 -7.30
CA GLY A 465 17.92 -4.82 -7.12
C GLY A 465 18.55 -4.30 -8.42
N LEU A 466 17.88 -4.46 -9.56
CA LEU A 466 18.39 -4.08 -10.88
C LEU A 466 17.87 -2.71 -11.32
N VAL A 467 18.78 -1.86 -11.78
CA VAL A 467 18.50 -0.52 -12.32
C VAL A 467 19.16 -0.38 -13.68
N PRO A 468 18.40 -0.18 -14.77
CA PRO A 468 18.99 0.06 -16.07
C PRO A 468 19.88 1.32 -16.08
N ASP A 469 20.95 1.29 -16.88
CA ASP A 469 22.00 2.30 -16.90
C ASP A 469 21.46 3.72 -17.09
N GLY A 470 21.62 4.60 -16.08
CA GLY A 470 21.23 6.00 -16.13
C GLY A 470 19.72 6.28 -16.16
N LEU A 471 18.84 5.28 -15.93
CA LEU A 471 17.40 5.49 -15.93
C LEU A 471 16.78 5.83 -14.56
N GLY A 472 17.48 5.54 -13.49
CA GLY A 472 17.11 6.01 -12.15
C GLY A 472 15.90 5.34 -11.50
N PHE A 473 15.42 4.21 -12.03
CA PHE A 473 14.33 3.43 -11.45
C PHE A 473 14.66 1.95 -11.32
N MET A 474 14.11 1.30 -10.29
CA MET A 474 14.28 -0.12 -10.01
C MET A 474 13.25 -0.96 -10.77
N LEU A 475 13.69 -2.10 -11.32
CA LEU A 475 12.81 -3.07 -11.97
C LEU A 475 12.06 -3.93 -10.94
N GLN A 476 10.79 -4.25 -11.24
CA GLN A 476 9.93 -5.09 -10.41
C GLN A 476 10.36 -6.55 -10.40
N ASN A 477 9.99 -7.25 -9.32
CA ASN A 477 10.19 -8.70 -9.17
C ASN A 477 8.87 -9.49 -9.17
N ARG A 478 7.87 -9.01 -9.89
CA ARG A 478 6.51 -9.58 -9.91
C ARG A 478 6.46 -11.02 -10.40
N GLY A 479 7.37 -11.43 -11.26
CA GLY A 479 7.50 -12.81 -11.74
C GLY A 479 7.80 -13.85 -10.66
N GLU A 480 8.24 -13.42 -9.46
CA GLU A 480 8.32 -14.29 -8.27
C GLU A 480 7.01 -15.03 -7.99
N LEU A 481 5.88 -14.42 -8.38
CA LEU A 481 4.54 -14.96 -8.15
C LEU A 481 4.10 -16.04 -9.13
N PHE A 482 4.89 -16.41 -10.12
CA PHE A 482 4.60 -17.57 -10.95
C PHE A 482 4.78 -18.88 -10.20
N SER A 483 3.93 -19.86 -10.53
CA SER A 483 4.19 -21.26 -10.20
C SER A 483 5.20 -21.88 -11.16
N LEU A 484 5.98 -22.84 -10.68
CA LEU A 484 6.84 -23.70 -11.49
C LEU A 484 6.21 -25.09 -11.73
N ASP A 485 5.03 -25.37 -11.16
CA ASP A 485 4.28 -26.60 -11.37
C ASP A 485 3.50 -26.53 -12.70
N GLU A 486 3.78 -27.47 -13.59
CA GLU A 486 3.14 -27.54 -14.92
C GLU A 486 1.63 -27.76 -14.86
N GLY A 487 1.12 -28.33 -13.77
CA GLY A 487 -0.32 -28.54 -13.53
C GLY A 487 -1.06 -27.34 -12.96
N HIS A 488 -0.34 -26.28 -12.58
CA HIS A 488 -0.91 -25.13 -11.90
C HIS A 488 -1.42 -24.06 -12.88
N PRO A 489 -2.62 -23.46 -12.70
CA PRO A 489 -3.14 -22.39 -13.58
C PRO A 489 -2.19 -21.21 -13.75
N ASN A 490 -1.49 -20.83 -12.68
CA ASN A 490 -0.53 -19.74 -12.66
C ASN A 490 0.92 -20.18 -12.99
N VAL A 491 1.10 -21.34 -13.67
CA VAL A 491 2.43 -21.78 -14.11
C VAL A 491 3.06 -20.75 -15.05
N TYR A 492 4.37 -20.54 -14.91
CA TYR A 492 5.13 -19.68 -15.80
C TYR A 492 4.97 -20.08 -17.28
N ALA A 493 4.72 -19.11 -18.13
CA ALA A 493 4.76 -19.25 -19.57
C ALA A 493 5.26 -17.95 -20.23
N PRO A 494 5.93 -18.02 -21.41
CA PRO A 494 6.31 -16.83 -22.16
C PRO A 494 5.10 -15.94 -22.46
N GLY A 495 5.24 -14.63 -22.28
CA GLY A 495 4.18 -13.66 -22.54
C GLY A 495 2.98 -13.70 -21.58
N LYS A 496 3.01 -14.53 -20.53
CA LYS A 496 1.97 -14.64 -19.52
C LYS A 496 2.15 -13.59 -18.42
N ARG A 497 1.03 -13.08 -17.88
CA ARG A 497 0.99 -12.28 -16.64
C ARG A 497 1.07 -13.20 -15.41
N PRO A 498 1.88 -12.88 -14.38
CA PRO A 498 1.84 -13.61 -13.12
C PRO A 498 0.58 -13.29 -12.33
N PHE A 499 0.23 -14.11 -11.34
CA PHE A 499 -0.68 -13.69 -10.27
C PHE A 499 -0.26 -12.32 -9.70
N HIS A 500 -1.23 -11.49 -9.33
CA HIS A 500 -0.95 -10.11 -8.93
C HIS A 500 -1.63 -9.73 -7.61
N THR A 501 -0.89 -9.04 -6.73
CA THR A 501 -1.39 -8.70 -5.39
C THR A 501 -1.99 -7.30 -5.28
N ILE A 502 -1.77 -6.38 -6.24
CA ILE A 502 -2.30 -5.03 -6.13
C ILE A 502 -3.78 -4.97 -6.53
N ILE A 503 -4.59 -4.32 -5.70
CA ILE A 503 -6.02 -4.19 -5.88
C ILE A 503 -6.48 -2.78 -5.52
N PRO A 504 -6.95 -1.97 -6.47
CA PRO A 504 -7.68 -0.73 -6.18
C PRO A 504 -9.15 -1.09 -5.93
N ALA A 505 -9.82 -0.42 -4.99
CA ALA A 505 -11.22 -0.67 -4.68
C ALA A 505 -12.09 0.56 -4.87
N PHE A 506 -13.37 0.34 -5.12
CA PHE A 506 -14.39 1.38 -5.22
C PHE A 506 -15.70 0.91 -4.59
N VAL A 507 -16.43 1.84 -3.99
CA VAL A 507 -17.75 1.58 -3.38
C VAL A 507 -18.78 2.51 -3.98
N MET A 508 -19.90 1.95 -4.41
CA MET A 508 -21.09 2.67 -4.81
C MET A 508 -22.18 2.51 -3.74
N ARG A 509 -23.06 3.49 -3.65
CA ARG A 509 -24.25 3.43 -2.81
C ARG A 509 -25.42 4.04 -3.56
N ASP A 510 -26.52 3.31 -3.66
CA ASP A 510 -27.74 3.76 -4.38
C ASP A 510 -27.46 4.20 -5.84
N GLY A 511 -26.46 3.58 -6.50
CA GLY A 511 -26.02 3.92 -7.85
C GLY A 511 -25.08 5.11 -7.97
N GLU A 512 -24.73 5.76 -6.86
CA GLU A 512 -23.85 6.93 -6.80
C GLU A 512 -22.46 6.55 -6.26
N PRO A 513 -21.38 7.25 -6.68
CA PRO A 513 -20.05 7.03 -6.13
C PRO A 513 -20.00 7.40 -4.65
N PHE A 514 -19.62 6.44 -3.82
CA PHE A 514 -19.56 6.62 -2.37
C PHE A 514 -18.11 6.76 -1.86
N MET A 515 -17.22 5.85 -2.25
CA MET A 515 -15.85 5.87 -1.74
C MET A 515 -14.85 5.21 -2.71
N SER A 516 -13.73 5.87 -2.97
CA SER A 516 -12.53 5.27 -3.54
C SER A 516 -11.55 5.01 -2.40
N PHE A 517 -11.06 3.78 -2.28
CA PHE A 517 -10.15 3.41 -1.19
C PHE A 517 -9.24 2.26 -1.59
N GLY A 518 -8.19 2.08 -0.82
CA GLY A 518 -7.32 0.91 -0.94
C GLY A 518 -6.32 0.81 0.20
N LEU A 519 -5.66 -0.32 0.23
CA LEU A 519 -4.75 -0.68 1.28
C LEU A 519 -3.58 -1.45 0.67
N MET A 520 -2.36 -1.00 0.89
CA MET A 520 -1.16 -1.69 0.44
C MET A 520 -0.79 -2.87 1.36
N GLY A 521 0.18 -3.72 0.97
CA GLY A 521 0.72 -4.77 1.83
C GLY A 521 0.56 -6.21 1.29
N GLY A 522 0.67 -6.45 -0.01
CA GLY A 522 0.62 -7.80 -0.59
C GLY A 522 -0.69 -8.53 -0.29
N ALA A 523 -0.62 -9.72 0.29
CA ALA A 523 -1.79 -10.53 0.70
C ALA A 523 -2.64 -9.91 1.82
N MET A 524 -2.16 -8.86 2.48
CA MET A 524 -2.94 -8.06 3.43
C MET A 524 -4.04 -7.25 2.74
N GLN A 525 -3.92 -6.93 1.45
CA GLN A 525 -4.85 -6.03 0.77
C GLN A 525 -6.31 -6.49 0.84
N PRO A 526 -6.71 -7.71 0.42
CA PRO A 526 -8.10 -8.15 0.54
C PRO A 526 -8.59 -8.18 2.00
N GLN A 527 -7.74 -8.61 2.92
CA GLN A 527 -8.06 -8.67 4.35
C GLN A 527 -8.31 -7.26 4.92
N GLY A 528 -7.45 -6.31 4.54
CA GLY A 528 -7.56 -4.92 4.96
C GLY A 528 -8.76 -4.21 4.37
N HIS A 529 -9.08 -4.45 3.08
CA HIS A 529 -10.29 -3.92 2.43
C HIS A 529 -11.54 -4.35 3.20
N VAL A 530 -11.66 -5.63 3.51
CA VAL A 530 -12.81 -6.15 4.27
C VAL A 530 -12.87 -5.57 5.67
N GLN A 531 -11.75 -5.49 6.42
CA GLN A 531 -11.73 -4.92 7.77
C GLN A 531 -12.16 -3.43 7.78
N VAL A 532 -11.72 -2.65 6.79
CA VAL A 532 -12.12 -1.24 6.65
C VAL A 532 -13.61 -1.13 6.31
N LEU A 533 -14.10 -1.93 5.36
CA LEU A 533 -15.51 -1.91 4.97
C LEU A 533 -16.43 -2.34 6.11
N VAL A 534 -16.09 -3.41 6.83
CA VAL A 534 -16.82 -3.85 8.03
C VAL A 534 -16.82 -2.76 9.10
N ASN A 535 -15.69 -2.08 9.34
CA ASN A 535 -15.63 -0.96 10.27
C ASN A 535 -16.57 0.19 9.88
N ILE A 536 -16.66 0.54 8.59
CA ILE A 536 -17.51 1.64 8.11
C ILE A 536 -18.98 1.18 8.04
N ILE A 537 -19.25 0.04 7.41
CA ILE A 537 -20.62 -0.38 7.05
C ILE A 537 -21.35 -1.02 8.23
N ASP A 538 -20.70 -1.98 8.92
CA ASP A 538 -21.34 -2.70 10.02
C ASP A 538 -21.22 -1.95 11.35
N PHE A 539 -20.05 -1.37 11.64
CA PHE A 539 -19.83 -0.70 12.92
C PHE A 539 -20.01 0.82 12.89
N GLY A 540 -20.35 1.40 11.72
CA GLY A 540 -20.68 2.82 11.57
C GLY A 540 -19.53 3.77 11.90
N MET A 541 -18.28 3.33 11.74
CA MET A 541 -17.11 4.18 11.99
C MET A 541 -16.95 5.21 10.87
N ASP A 542 -16.47 6.40 11.22
CA ASP A 542 -16.02 7.36 10.22
C ASP A 542 -14.80 6.83 9.45
N VAL A 543 -14.58 7.39 8.25
CA VAL A 543 -13.55 6.92 7.31
C VAL A 543 -12.12 6.97 7.87
N GLN A 544 -11.81 7.94 8.76
CA GLN A 544 -10.50 8.07 9.40
C GLN A 544 -10.33 7.04 10.51
N THR A 545 -11.30 6.95 11.40
CA THR A 545 -11.28 6.00 12.52
C THR A 545 -11.26 4.54 12.02
N ALA A 546 -11.96 4.24 10.93
CA ALA A 546 -11.94 2.92 10.31
C ALA A 546 -10.55 2.52 9.81
N GLY A 547 -9.79 3.49 9.28
CA GLY A 547 -8.40 3.30 8.84
C GLY A 547 -7.42 3.18 10.00
N ASP A 548 -7.59 3.97 11.06
CA ASP A 548 -6.71 3.94 12.25
C ASP A 548 -6.97 2.74 13.17
N ALA A 549 -8.11 2.07 13.02
CA ALA A 549 -8.47 0.91 13.85
C ALA A 549 -7.42 -0.20 13.78
N ALA A 550 -7.17 -0.84 14.94
CA ALA A 550 -6.26 -1.97 15.02
C ALA A 550 -6.72 -3.10 14.10
N ARG A 551 -5.76 -3.66 13.35
CA ARG A 551 -5.95 -4.69 12.33
C ARG A 551 -5.40 -6.03 12.75
N PHE A 552 -5.87 -7.05 12.05
CA PHE A 552 -5.19 -8.33 11.96
C PHE A 552 -4.64 -8.54 10.54
N ASN A 553 -3.65 -9.42 10.43
CA ASN A 553 -3.19 -10.03 9.19
C ASN A 553 -3.04 -11.54 9.44
N HIS A 554 -3.77 -12.35 8.71
CA HIS A 554 -3.58 -13.79 8.73
C HIS A 554 -2.57 -14.17 7.65
N ASP A 555 -1.46 -14.72 8.09
CA ASP A 555 -0.31 -15.17 7.30
C ASP A 555 -0.25 -16.71 7.32
N GLY A 556 -0.02 -17.35 6.17
CA GLY A 556 -0.08 -18.80 6.02
C GLY A 556 -1.32 -19.31 5.30
N GLY A 557 -1.30 -20.55 4.89
CA GLY A 557 -2.26 -21.19 4.01
C GLY A 557 -1.61 -21.64 2.71
N ARG A 558 -2.35 -21.73 1.63
CA ARG A 558 -1.87 -22.19 0.32
C ARG A 558 -1.59 -21.02 -0.66
N GLN A 559 -0.58 -21.13 -1.62
CA GLN A 559 -0.03 -20.05 -2.45
C GLN A 559 -0.35 -20.13 -3.96
N PRO A 560 -0.68 -19.06 -4.72
CA PRO A 560 -0.80 -19.11 -6.19
C PRO A 560 0.51 -19.48 -6.89
N THR A 561 1.61 -19.54 -6.15
CA THR A 561 2.91 -20.07 -6.59
C THR A 561 2.97 -21.60 -6.61
N GLY A 562 1.96 -22.29 -6.07
CA GLY A 562 1.95 -23.74 -5.91
C GLY A 562 2.81 -24.26 -4.76
N VAL A 563 3.27 -23.38 -3.85
CA VAL A 563 4.03 -23.75 -2.65
C VAL A 563 3.07 -23.94 -1.47
N ASP A 564 3.21 -25.04 -0.71
CA ASP A 564 2.48 -25.28 0.53
C ASP A 564 3.15 -24.60 1.71
N GLU A 565 2.39 -23.79 2.44
CA GLU A 565 2.77 -23.30 3.74
C GLU A 565 1.90 -23.92 4.85
N ASP A 566 2.11 -23.51 6.09
CA ASP A 566 1.31 -23.95 7.22
C ASP A 566 -0.18 -23.64 7.02
N LEU A 567 -0.99 -24.65 6.84
CA LEU A 567 -2.41 -24.52 6.47
C LEU A 567 -3.28 -23.80 7.51
N LEU A 568 -2.91 -23.88 8.80
CA LEU A 568 -3.57 -23.10 9.84
C LEU A 568 -3.09 -21.65 9.83
N GLY A 569 -1.84 -21.41 9.43
CA GLY A 569 -1.21 -20.09 9.40
C GLY A 569 -0.99 -19.46 10.76
N THR A 570 -0.59 -18.19 10.74
CA THR A 570 -0.39 -17.35 11.93
C THR A 570 -1.27 -16.10 11.84
N LEU A 571 -2.06 -15.84 12.85
CA LEU A 571 -2.84 -14.62 12.96
C LEU A 571 -2.00 -13.55 13.65
N LEU A 572 -1.47 -12.61 12.87
CA LEU A 572 -0.82 -11.42 13.39
C LEU A 572 -1.89 -10.41 13.80
N VAL A 573 -1.73 -9.78 14.96
CA VAL A 573 -2.63 -8.71 15.43
C VAL A 573 -1.82 -7.52 15.93
N GLU A 574 -2.33 -6.32 15.74
CA GLU A 574 -1.72 -5.10 16.28
C GLU A 574 -1.90 -4.96 17.78
N PRO A 575 -1.00 -4.24 18.49
CA PRO A 575 -1.10 -4.01 19.94
C PRO A 575 -2.40 -3.32 20.40
N GLY A 576 -3.13 -2.67 19.48
CA GLY A 576 -4.45 -2.07 19.76
C GLY A 576 -5.60 -3.07 19.89
N VAL A 577 -5.37 -4.36 19.57
CA VAL A 577 -6.35 -5.44 19.82
C VAL A 577 -6.34 -5.79 21.30
N PRO A 578 -7.51 -5.83 22.01
CA PRO A 578 -7.57 -6.13 23.43
C PRO A 578 -6.90 -7.48 23.77
N ALA A 579 -6.16 -7.53 24.87
CA ALA A 579 -5.47 -8.75 25.31
C ALA A 579 -6.46 -9.90 25.55
N GLU A 580 -7.66 -9.61 26.04
CA GLU A 580 -8.74 -10.61 26.23
C GLU A 580 -9.15 -11.23 24.88
N THR A 581 -9.31 -10.40 23.83
CA THR A 581 -9.61 -10.88 22.46
C THR A 581 -8.49 -11.79 21.94
N VAL A 582 -7.23 -11.43 22.19
CA VAL A 582 -6.08 -12.27 21.81
C VAL A 582 -6.14 -13.64 22.50
N GLU A 583 -6.42 -13.70 23.80
CA GLU A 583 -6.53 -14.96 24.54
C GLU A 583 -7.73 -15.80 24.11
N GLN A 584 -8.86 -15.15 23.81
CA GLN A 584 -10.05 -15.85 23.30
C GLN A 584 -9.79 -16.45 21.91
N LEU A 585 -9.14 -15.72 20.99
CA LEU A 585 -8.74 -16.24 19.68
C LEU A 585 -7.77 -17.43 19.82
N ARG A 586 -6.83 -17.39 20.75
CA ARG A 586 -5.96 -18.54 21.08
C ARG A 586 -6.77 -19.73 21.59
N ALA A 587 -7.74 -19.49 22.48
CA ALA A 587 -8.63 -20.53 22.98
C ALA A 587 -9.51 -21.16 21.89
N MET A 588 -9.88 -20.37 20.85
CA MET A 588 -10.55 -20.85 19.63
C MET A 588 -9.60 -21.65 18.70
N GLY A 589 -8.30 -21.69 18.99
CA GLY A 589 -7.32 -22.47 18.25
C GLY A 589 -6.51 -21.71 17.22
N HIS A 590 -6.69 -20.39 17.07
CA HIS A 590 -5.83 -19.57 16.24
C HIS A 590 -4.42 -19.45 16.83
N ARG A 591 -3.39 -19.45 15.97
CA ARG A 591 -2.00 -19.15 16.39
C ARG A 591 -1.79 -17.64 16.36
N VAL A 592 -2.08 -16.98 17.46
CA VAL A 592 -2.05 -15.51 17.52
C VAL A 592 -0.69 -15.00 17.97
N LYS A 593 -0.11 -14.08 17.19
CA LYS A 593 1.09 -13.31 17.50
C LYS A 593 0.77 -11.82 17.46
N VAL A 594 1.12 -11.10 18.52
CA VAL A 594 1.04 -9.63 18.53
C VAL A 594 2.29 -9.08 17.84
N ASP A 595 2.10 -8.25 16.80
CA ASP A 595 3.18 -7.59 16.07
C ASP A 595 3.07 -6.07 16.23
N ALA A 596 4.11 -5.48 16.81
CA ALA A 596 4.18 -4.05 17.11
C ALA A 596 4.87 -3.23 16.00
N THR A 597 5.34 -3.86 14.92
CA THR A 597 6.11 -3.15 13.88
C THR A 597 5.23 -2.31 12.95
N GLY A 598 3.95 -2.65 12.81
CA GLY A 598 3.03 -2.04 11.86
C GLY A 598 3.23 -2.49 10.41
N ALA A 599 4.38 -3.06 10.07
CA ALA A 599 4.74 -3.41 8.70
C ALA A 599 3.79 -4.44 8.03
N PRO A 600 3.30 -5.50 8.70
CA PRO A 600 2.41 -6.48 8.09
C PRO A 600 0.98 -6.00 7.84
N PHE A 601 0.57 -4.84 8.37
CA PHE A 601 -0.83 -4.42 8.40
C PHE A 601 -1.22 -3.41 7.31
N GLY A 602 -0.32 -3.21 6.34
CA GLY A 602 -0.55 -2.35 5.18
C GLY A 602 -0.58 -0.87 5.49
N GLY A 603 -1.09 -0.09 4.51
CA GLY A 603 -1.25 1.36 4.63
C GLY A 603 -2.50 1.80 3.87
N TYR A 604 -3.42 2.49 4.52
CA TYR A 604 -4.75 2.84 4.02
C TYR A 604 -4.84 4.29 3.57
N GLN A 605 -5.53 4.50 2.45
CA GLN A 605 -5.93 5.81 1.94
C GLN A 605 -7.38 5.73 1.44
N ALA A 606 -8.18 6.78 1.66
CA ALA A 606 -9.54 6.82 1.16
C ALA A 606 -10.02 8.25 0.89
N ILE A 607 -10.94 8.38 -0.07
CA ILE A 607 -11.79 9.55 -0.29
C ILE A 607 -13.24 9.07 -0.38
N MET A 608 -14.09 9.58 0.53
CA MET A 608 -15.53 9.36 0.54
C MET A 608 -16.23 10.61 -0.01
N ARG A 609 -17.30 10.42 -0.79
CA ARG A 609 -18.15 11.50 -1.30
C ARG A 609 -19.47 11.53 -0.56
N LEU A 610 -19.83 12.67 0.02
CA LEU A 610 -21.13 12.89 0.65
C LEU A 610 -22.18 13.33 -0.37
N SER A 611 -23.46 13.24 0.02
CA SER A 611 -24.60 13.53 -0.87
C SER A 611 -24.63 14.94 -1.45
N ASP A 612 -23.99 15.93 -0.78
CA ASP A 612 -23.90 17.32 -1.22
C ASP A 612 -22.59 17.63 -2.00
N GLY A 613 -21.84 16.57 -2.37
CA GLY A 613 -20.61 16.68 -3.16
C GLY A 613 -19.39 17.05 -2.38
N VAL A 614 -19.45 17.08 -1.04
CA VAL A 614 -18.30 17.24 -0.17
C VAL A 614 -17.49 15.94 -0.13
N TYR A 615 -16.18 16.06 -0.27
CA TYR A 615 -15.24 14.96 -0.06
C TYR A 615 -14.76 14.88 1.39
N VAL A 616 -14.64 13.68 1.90
CA VAL A 616 -14.08 13.36 3.22
C VAL A 616 -12.93 12.40 3.03
N GLY A 617 -11.71 12.83 3.32
CA GLY A 617 -10.51 12.03 3.11
C GLY A 617 -9.91 11.49 4.40
N ALA A 618 -9.31 10.34 4.29
CA ALA A 618 -8.60 9.67 5.36
C ALA A 618 -7.26 9.09 4.89
N THR A 619 -6.31 9.07 5.79
CA THR A 619 -5.04 8.36 5.70
C THR A 619 -4.69 7.84 7.09
N GLU A 620 -3.97 6.75 7.16
CA GLU A 620 -3.66 6.12 8.44
C GLU A 620 -2.19 6.36 8.89
N MET A 621 -1.82 5.91 10.08
CA MET A 621 -0.53 6.28 10.69
C MET A 621 0.59 5.26 10.50
N ARG A 622 0.36 4.13 9.78
CA ARG A 622 1.40 3.12 9.47
C ARG A 622 2.33 3.57 8.35
N LYS A 623 1.93 4.62 7.62
CA LYS A 623 2.72 5.32 6.59
C LYS A 623 2.89 6.80 6.94
N ASP A 624 3.69 7.52 6.16
CA ASP A 624 3.87 8.99 6.32
C ASP A 624 2.75 9.80 5.64
N GLY A 625 1.64 9.16 5.31
CA GLY A 625 0.56 9.68 4.49
C GLY A 625 -0.12 10.95 4.98
N THR A 626 -0.68 11.68 4.04
CA THR A 626 -1.46 12.90 4.30
C THR A 626 -2.61 13.02 3.31
N VAL A 627 -3.75 13.54 3.81
CA VAL A 627 -4.83 14.04 2.98
C VAL A 627 -4.64 15.53 2.80
N VAL A 628 -4.71 16.01 1.56
CA VAL A 628 -4.79 17.44 1.23
C VAL A 628 -6.09 17.69 0.49
N ALA A 629 -6.79 18.75 0.86
CA ALA A 629 -8.06 19.15 0.28
C ALA A 629 -8.04 20.61 -0.19
N TRP A 630 -8.95 20.91 -1.11
CA TRP A 630 -9.09 22.24 -1.68
C TRP A 630 -10.55 22.65 -1.86
#